data_3938fca8bea22bdb328d92f162ae3a47
#
_entry.id   3938fca8bea22bdb328d92f162ae3a47
#
_cell.length_a   1.000
_cell.length_b   1.000
_cell.length_c   1.000
_cell.angle_alpha   90.00
_cell.angle_beta   90.00
_cell.angle_gamma   90.00
#
_symmetry.space_group_name_H-M   'P 1'
#
loop_
_entity.id
_entity.type
_entity.pdbx_description
1 polymer ?
#
loop_
_entity_poly.entity_id
_entity_poly.type
_entity_poly.pdbx_seq_one_letter_code
_entity_poly.pdbx_strand_id
1 'polypeptide(L)' 'MNTDDRLLTVDEAAARLGTGVRFIRRLISERRIRYVKLGKHVRIADSVLTAYIEERTVEPVRSRRAGYGLVA' A
#
# COMPACT_ATOMS: atom_id res chain seq x y z
N MET A 1 -6.84 -16.55 -8.91
CA MET A 1 -7.00 -15.99 -7.65
C MET A 1 -6.04 -16.56 -6.65
N ASN A 2 -5.49 -15.73 -5.85
CA ASN A 2 -4.51 -16.15 -4.88
C ASN A 2 -5.19 -16.62 -3.62
N THR A 3 -5.09 -17.90 -3.30
CA THR A 3 -5.76 -18.43 -2.14
C THR A 3 -5.11 -17.99 -0.84
N ASP A 4 -3.89 -17.43 -0.94
CA ASP A 4 -3.20 -16.96 0.26
C ASP A 4 -3.42 -15.47 0.50
N ASP A 5 -4.34 -14.88 -0.24
CA ASP A 5 -4.58 -13.45 -0.15
C ASP A 5 -5.35 -13.17 1.12
N ARG A 6 -4.65 -12.71 2.14
CA ARG A 6 -5.27 -12.43 3.42
C ARG A 6 -6.03 -11.13 3.40
N LEU A 7 -7.10 -11.08 4.17
CA LEU A 7 -7.85 -9.85 4.36
C LEU A 7 -7.36 -9.23 5.66
N LEU A 8 -6.81 -8.05 5.55
CA LEU A 8 -6.19 -7.36 6.68
C LEU A 8 -7.13 -6.33 7.25
N THR A 9 -7.05 -6.13 8.56
CA THR A 9 -7.77 -5.03 9.17
C THR A 9 -7.07 -3.73 8.81
N VAL A 10 -7.73 -2.61 9.10
CA VAL A 10 -7.13 -1.31 8.87
C VAL A 10 -5.83 -1.19 9.67
N ASP A 11 -5.82 -1.69 10.90
CA ASP A 11 -4.62 -1.64 11.73
C ASP A 11 -3.49 -2.47 11.12
N GLU A 12 -3.83 -3.67 10.64
CA GLU A 12 -2.82 -4.53 10.04
C GLU A 12 -2.28 -3.92 8.75
N ALA A 13 -3.17 -3.30 7.97
CA ALA A 13 -2.75 -2.66 6.73
C ALA A 13 -1.80 -1.50 7.03
N ALA A 14 -2.12 -0.72 8.04
CA ALA A 14 -1.26 0.40 8.43
C ALA A 14 0.11 -0.10 8.87
N ALA A 15 0.13 -1.18 9.64
CA ALA A 15 1.39 -1.76 10.10
C ALA A 15 2.21 -2.24 8.91
N ARG A 16 1.56 -2.87 7.94
CA ARG A 16 2.27 -3.38 6.78
C ARG A 16 2.92 -2.26 5.98
N LEU A 17 2.21 -1.14 5.83
CA LEU A 17 2.76 -0.01 5.09
C LEU A 17 3.66 0.88 5.95
N GLY A 18 3.73 0.63 7.25
CA GLY A 18 4.53 1.46 8.12
C GLY A 18 3.94 2.84 8.29
N THR A 19 2.62 2.95 8.20
CA THR A 19 1.93 4.24 8.32
C THR A 19 0.96 4.19 9.47
N GLY A 20 0.29 5.31 9.72
CA GLY A 20 -0.74 5.34 10.72
C GLY A 20 -2.08 4.90 10.16
N VAL A 21 -2.99 4.56 11.06
CA VAL A 21 -4.33 4.14 10.67
C VAL A 21 -5.05 5.25 9.90
N ARG A 22 -4.79 6.49 10.24
CA ARG A 22 -5.41 7.60 9.56
C ARG A 22 -5.14 7.61 8.08
N PHE A 23 -3.92 7.26 7.71
CA PHE A 23 -3.54 7.23 6.31
C PHE A 23 -4.38 6.20 5.56
N ILE A 24 -4.53 5.01 6.17
CA ILE A 24 -5.33 3.96 5.54
C ILE A 24 -6.79 4.39 5.43
N ARG A 25 -7.33 5.00 6.47
CA ARG A 25 -8.72 5.43 6.43
C ARG A 25 -8.94 6.49 5.35
N ARG A 26 -7.94 7.33 5.14
CA ARG A 26 -8.03 8.33 4.08
C ARG A 26 -8.07 7.67 2.71
N LEU A 27 -7.22 6.67 2.50
CA LEU A 27 -7.22 5.96 1.22
C LEU A 27 -8.58 5.35 0.94
N ILE A 28 -9.20 4.79 1.97
CA ILE A 28 -10.51 4.18 1.82
C ILE A 28 -11.57 5.24 1.54
N SER A 29 -11.57 6.31 2.31
CA SER A 29 -12.61 7.32 2.16
C SER A 29 -12.51 8.05 0.82
N GLU A 30 -11.32 8.19 0.29
CA GLU A 30 -11.11 8.84 -0.99
C GLU A 30 -11.17 7.86 -2.15
N ARG A 31 -11.50 6.61 -1.85
CA ARG A 31 -11.62 5.56 -2.87
C ARG A 31 -10.34 5.40 -3.69
N ARG A 32 -9.21 5.53 -3.02
CA ARG A 32 -7.93 5.39 -3.70
C ARG A 32 -7.34 4.00 -3.58
N ILE A 33 -8.02 3.12 -2.87
CA ILE A 33 -7.58 1.76 -2.71
C ILE A 33 -8.81 0.88 -2.64
N ARG A 34 -8.71 -0.33 -3.17
CA ARG A 34 -9.82 -1.27 -3.10
C ARG A 34 -9.93 -1.81 -1.68
N TYR A 35 -11.13 -2.04 -1.25
CA TYR A 35 -11.34 -2.61 0.07
C TYR A 35 -12.59 -3.48 0.04
N VAL A 36 -12.69 -4.34 1.05
CA VAL A 36 -13.83 -5.26 1.18
C VAL A 36 -14.63 -4.82 2.39
N LYS A 37 -15.91 -4.72 2.23
CA LYS A 37 -16.78 -4.35 3.34
C LYS A 37 -17.62 -5.55 3.71
N LEU A 38 -17.39 -6.07 4.92
CA LEU A 38 -18.12 -7.21 5.41
C LEU A 38 -19.02 -6.74 6.55
N GLY A 39 -20.25 -6.36 6.19
CA GLY A 39 -21.12 -5.72 7.16
C GLY A 39 -20.49 -4.42 7.59
N LYS A 40 -20.18 -4.29 8.87
CA LYS A 40 -19.53 -3.09 9.37
C LYS A 40 -18.02 -3.25 9.47
N HIS A 41 -17.50 -4.38 9.03
CA HIS A 41 -16.06 -4.62 9.08
C HIS A 41 -15.44 -4.26 7.76
N VAL A 42 -14.34 -3.52 7.80
CA VAL A 42 -13.60 -3.15 6.60
C VAL A 42 -12.31 -3.95 6.58
N ARG A 43 -12.01 -4.53 5.42
CA ARG A 43 -10.78 -5.30 5.24
C ARG A 43 -10.12 -4.90 3.95
N ILE A 44 -8.81 -5.09 3.89
CA ILE A 44 -8.05 -4.79 2.70
C ILE A 44 -7.24 -6.04 2.36
N ALA A 45 -7.38 -6.51 1.13
CA ALA A 45 -6.64 -7.69 0.71
C ALA A 45 -5.15 -7.39 0.66
N ASP A 46 -4.35 -8.34 1.09
CA ASP A 46 -2.91 -8.16 1.13
C ASP A 46 -2.36 -7.88 -0.27
N SER A 47 -2.90 -8.53 -1.29
CA SER A 47 -2.46 -8.30 -2.66
C SER A 47 -2.74 -6.87 -3.12
N VAL A 48 -3.80 -6.25 -2.61
CA VAL A 48 -4.12 -4.88 -2.94
C VAL A 48 -3.03 -3.96 -2.40
N LEU A 49 -2.55 -4.25 -1.19
CA LEU A 49 -1.47 -3.45 -0.60
C LEU A 49 -0.17 -3.63 -1.38
N THR A 50 0.10 -4.87 -1.81
CA THR A 50 1.29 -5.12 -2.61
C THR A 50 1.26 -4.30 -3.88
N ALA A 51 0.12 -4.29 -4.57
CA ALA A 51 -0.01 -3.51 -5.80
C ALA A 51 0.13 -2.02 -5.52
N TYR A 52 -0.44 -1.55 -4.41
CA TYR A 52 -0.35 -0.16 -4.05
C TYR A 52 1.11 0.25 -3.82
N ILE A 53 1.85 -0.60 -3.11
CA ILE A 53 3.26 -0.35 -2.85
C ILE A 53 4.03 -0.30 -4.16
N GLU A 54 3.77 -1.24 -5.04
CA GLU A 54 4.49 -1.30 -6.30
C GLU A 54 4.23 -0.09 -7.19
N GLU A 55 3.00 0.39 -7.19
CA GLU A 55 2.66 1.56 -7.98
C GLU A 55 3.37 2.80 -7.49
N ARG A 56 3.72 2.83 -6.22
CA ARG A 56 4.34 4.01 -5.62
C ARG A 56 5.80 3.83 -5.30
N THR A 57 6.37 2.71 -5.72
CA THR A 57 7.79 2.50 -5.53
C THR A 57 8.55 3.37 -6.50
N VAL A 58 9.48 4.14 -5.97
CA VAL A 58 10.30 5.01 -6.78
C VAL A 58 11.65 4.33 -6.93
N GLU A 59 11.97 3.97 -8.16
CA GLU A 59 13.23 3.31 -8.42
C GLU A 59 14.36 4.30 -8.40
N PRO A 60 15.53 3.92 -7.89
CA PRO A 60 16.66 4.83 -7.91
C PRO A 60 17.11 5.02 -9.34
N VAL A 61 17.62 6.20 -9.59
CA VAL A 61 18.17 6.46 -10.90
C VAL A 61 19.45 5.69 -11.04
N ARG A 62 19.54 4.90 -12.14
CA ARG A 62 20.68 4.18 -12.33
C ARG A 62 21.57 4.94 -13.06
N SER A 63 22.11 5.70 -12.76
CA SER A 63 22.73 6.59 -13.51
C SER A 63 23.80 6.27 -14.17
N ARG A 64 23.83 6.62 -14.87
CA ARG A 64 24.65 6.63 -15.55
C ARG A 64 25.32 7.61 -15.06
N ARG A 65 25.46 8.05 -14.43
CA ARG A 65 25.81 8.96 -13.84
C ARG A 65 25.61 9.06 -12.74
N ALA A 66 26.00 8.59 -12.23
CA ALA A 66 25.67 8.58 -11.22
C ALA A 66 25.58 9.34 -10.50
N GLY A 67 25.76 9.55 -10.50
CA GLY A 67 25.38 10.05 -9.74
C GLY A 67 25.09 10.75 -9.28
N TYR A 68 24.97 10.96 -9.40
CA TYR A 68 24.21 11.61 -9.02
C TYR A 68 23.97 11.83 -8.21
N GLY A 69 24.09 11.66 -8.25
CA GLY A 69 23.49 11.75 -7.52
C GLY A 69 23.22 11.96 -6.92
N LEU A 70 23.34 11.93 -6.89
CA LEU A 70 22.71 12.05 -6.40
C LEU A 70 22.27 12.39 -5.93
N VAL A 71 22.32 12.29 -5.95
CA VAL A 71 21.57 12.58 -5.61
C VAL A 71 21.21 12.99 -5.20
N ALA A 72 21.06 13.02 -5.01
CA ALA A 72 20.39 13.43 -4.71
C ALA A 72 19.99 13.75 -4.73
#